data_ea60ca6567881590ee75afe0957cfbc8
#
_entry.id   ea60ca6567881590ee75afe0957cfbc8
#
_cell.length_a   1.000
_cell.length_b   1.000
_cell.length_c   1.000
_cell.angle_alpha   90.00
_cell.angle_beta   90.00
_cell.angle_gamma   90.00
#
_symmetry.space_group_name_H-M   'P 1'
#
loop_
_entity.id
_entity.type
_entity.pdbx_description
1 polymer ?
#
loop_
_entity_poly.entity_id
_entity_poly.type
_entity_poly.pdbx_seq_one_letter_code
_entity_poly.pdbx_strand_id
1 'polypeptide(L)'
;MIEEAAFAPVMQSGLEAQGVRAMTAATSQQDGAPPASEVRAQVQRMTASEVFANSPQLATFLMFVVEAVLRGRGERLKGYTIGVEVLRRDVTFDPQIDPIVRVEATRLRRAIERYYAGPGVDDPVVIDLPRGGYVPRISLRAETGAVSAPTSAEEIVLTPGNGMPTLRVAPFAVVGTPDTQVITAESLGAKIAEAFVLFDGVNVMAPVSDLPPARSDYRLDGMVEYRGNQSVDLRFKLTDESDATVIWSRVFDKLSGEDGEAERRIVFELGNTLVQPYGVTFANDRAKRLATLDPRYRALLDAADVLRSFDPAGHVRARDRLEQLIAIDPNFANGFALLAVFHAREHLVGFGARPHDPPALDRALKAARRGIELKPQSARAYHILLIVVFLRGEKDAGIVAAEKAIALNPYDVLIPTEYGGRMIYCGDVDRGMAILHDAVGFGAVLPSWSHFALFVGYYMRGDIAEARYHASQLTSETYVYGQLARALIAHADSDVTETRRAVQTILSLQPAWGKAPRREIGKLINASAIADRLASDLLATGYL
;
A
#
# COMPACT_ATOMS: atom_id res chain seq x y z
N MET A 1 66.18 -14.01 7.91
CA MET A 1 67.11 -14.20 6.78
C MET A 1 66.28 -13.87 5.54
N ILE A 2 66.36 -12.64 5.08
CA ILE A 2 67.12 -12.22 3.89
C ILE A 2 66.30 -12.63 2.62
N GLU A 3 65.91 -11.78 1.65
CA GLU A 3 66.44 -10.50 1.18
C GLU A 3 65.46 -9.81 0.24
N GLU A 4 65.50 -8.51 0.31
CA GLU A 4 65.04 -7.56 -0.70
C GLU A 4 65.76 -7.72 -2.05
N ALA A 5 65.12 -7.32 -3.15
CA ALA A 5 65.82 -6.56 -4.18
C ALA A 5 64.86 -5.82 -5.12
N ALA A 6 64.94 -4.52 -5.06
CA ALA A 6 64.46 -3.53 -6.03
C ALA A 6 65.32 -3.54 -7.31
N PHE A 7 64.78 -3.06 -8.46
CA PHE A 7 65.50 -2.18 -9.40
C PHE A 7 64.54 -1.58 -10.46
N ALA A 8 64.46 -0.30 -10.51
CA ALA A 8 64.12 0.55 -11.65
C ALA A 8 65.46 1.10 -12.26
N PRO A 9 65.49 1.99 -13.24
CA PRO A 9 64.75 2.22 -14.48
C PRO A 9 65.67 2.32 -15.72
N VAL A 10 65.15 2.45 -16.95
CA VAL A 10 65.92 3.03 -18.08
C VAL A 10 65.06 3.92 -18.96
N MET A 11 65.61 5.06 -19.26
CA MET A 11 65.12 6.24 -19.94
C MET A 11 65.35 6.25 -21.47
N GLN A 12 64.59 7.09 -22.17
CA GLN A 12 64.84 7.89 -23.36
C GLN A 12 64.80 7.17 -24.74
N SER A 13 64.27 7.70 -25.81
CA SER A 13 64.10 9.08 -26.28
C SER A 13 63.34 9.05 -27.63
N GLY A 14 62.73 10.17 -28.07
CA GLY A 14 62.47 10.42 -29.50
C GLY A 14 61.25 11.29 -29.76
N LEU A 15 61.46 12.59 -29.89
CA LEU A 15 60.59 13.66 -30.41
C LEU A 15 59.87 13.29 -31.69
N GLU A 16 58.60 13.75 -31.89
CA GLU A 16 58.32 14.97 -32.63
C GLU A 16 56.83 15.38 -32.55
N ALA A 17 56.62 16.67 -32.61
CA ALA A 17 55.39 17.44 -32.43
C ALA A 17 54.37 17.27 -33.56
N GLN A 18 53.09 17.35 -33.23
CA GLN A 18 52.13 18.32 -33.80
C GLN A 18 50.70 18.08 -33.30
N GLY A 19 50.02 19.16 -32.92
CA GLY A 19 48.57 19.19 -32.85
C GLY A 19 47.93 19.40 -31.49
N VAL A 20 48.07 20.61 -30.92
CA VAL A 20 47.20 21.11 -29.86
C VAL A 20 45.77 21.15 -30.38
N ARG A 21 44.92 20.29 -29.87
CA ARG A 21 43.46 20.49 -29.81
C ARG A 21 43.01 20.27 -28.36
N ALA A 22 42.57 21.35 -27.78
CA ALA A 22 41.92 21.37 -26.49
C ALA A 22 40.75 20.40 -26.47
N MET A 23 40.85 19.31 -25.69
CA MET A 23 39.70 18.54 -25.27
C MET A 23 39.16 19.18 -24.00
N THR A 24 38.16 20.05 -24.18
CA THR A 24 37.25 20.45 -23.15
C THR A 24 36.55 19.21 -22.60
N ALA A 25 36.73 18.97 -21.32
CA ALA A 25 35.99 17.96 -20.59
C ALA A 25 34.48 18.23 -20.76
N ALA A 26 33.81 17.38 -21.50
CA ALA A 26 32.36 17.35 -21.57
C ALA A 26 31.86 16.80 -20.26
N THR A 27 31.46 17.70 -19.34
CA THR A 27 30.56 17.41 -18.25
C THR A 27 29.24 17.00 -18.89
N SER A 28 28.85 15.74 -18.75
CA SER A 28 27.52 15.26 -19.12
C SER A 28 26.49 16.00 -18.29
N GLN A 29 25.96 17.09 -18.79
CA GLN A 29 24.71 17.69 -18.31
C GLN A 29 23.60 16.68 -18.62
N GLN A 30 22.96 16.17 -17.57
CA GLN A 30 21.65 15.53 -17.68
C GLN A 30 20.67 16.64 -18.11
N ASP A 31 20.19 16.57 -19.33
CA ASP A 31 19.14 17.44 -19.85
C ASP A 31 17.90 17.34 -18.96
N GLY A 32 17.50 18.45 -18.30
CA GLY A 32 16.24 18.60 -17.57
C GLY A 32 16.32 18.87 -16.07
N ALA A 33 17.48 18.89 -15.42
CA ALA A 33 17.59 19.23 -14.00
C ALA A 33 17.61 20.76 -13.77
N PRO A 34 16.84 21.31 -12.81
CA PRO A 34 16.85 22.74 -12.52
C PRO A 34 18.21 23.22 -11.99
N PRO A 35 18.62 24.46 -12.29
CA PRO A 35 19.85 25.06 -11.78
C PRO A 35 19.90 25.05 -10.25
N ALA A 36 21.08 24.81 -9.66
CA ALA A 36 21.24 24.76 -8.20
C ALA A 36 20.76 26.03 -7.46
N SER A 37 20.85 27.18 -8.11
CA SER A 37 20.34 28.45 -7.59
C SER A 37 18.81 28.45 -7.46
N GLU A 38 18.10 27.92 -8.44
CA GLU A 38 16.65 27.81 -8.44
C GLU A 38 16.16 26.80 -7.39
N VAL A 39 16.88 25.69 -7.25
CA VAL A 39 16.60 24.69 -6.21
C VAL A 39 16.73 25.30 -4.81
N ARG A 40 17.80 26.08 -4.56
CA ARG A 40 17.97 26.76 -3.27
C ARG A 40 16.90 27.81 -3.02
N ALA A 41 16.51 28.57 -4.04
CA ALA A 41 15.41 29.52 -3.93
C ALA A 41 14.09 28.81 -3.61
N GLN A 42 13.86 27.62 -4.19
CA GLN A 42 12.71 26.79 -3.86
C GLN A 42 12.71 26.34 -2.41
N VAL A 43 13.84 25.82 -1.92
CA VAL A 43 13.97 25.43 -0.50
C VAL A 43 13.71 26.62 0.43
N GLN A 44 14.17 27.82 0.08
CA GLN A 44 13.89 29.02 0.88
C GLN A 44 12.39 29.36 0.92
N ARG A 45 11.67 29.28 -0.21
CA ARG A 45 10.21 29.47 -0.24
C ARG A 45 9.51 28.43 0.63
N MET A 46 9.88 27.17 0.51
CA MET A 46 9.30 26.09 1.31
C MET A 46 9.48 26.32 2.81
N THR A 47 10.73 26.61 3.23
CA THR A 47 11.06 26.78 4.66
C THR A 47 10.48 28.07 5.27
N ALA A 48 10.19 29.09 4.45
CA ALA A 48 9.53 30.32 4.88
C ALA A 48 7.98 30.20 4.93
N SER A 49 7.41 29.12 4.38
CA SER A 49 5.96 28.93 4.34
C SER A 49 5.37 28.54 5.70
N GLU A 50 4.06 28.80 5.88
CA GLU A 50 3.32 28.39 7.09
C GLU A 50 3.41 26.87 7.35
N VAL A 51 3.59 26.06 6.31
CA VAL A 51 3.71 24.61 6.43
C VAL A 51 4.95 24.20 7.21
N PHE A 52 6.05 24.95 7.09
CA PHE A 52 7.32 24.68 7.77
C PHE A 52 7.60 25.60 8.96
N ALA A 53 6.88 26.73 9.09
CA ALA A 53 7.09 27.74 10.14
C ALA A 53 7.05 27.14 11.56
N ASN A 54 6.15 26.19 11.79
CA ASN A 54 5.97 25.54 13.09
C ASN A 54 6.86 24.28 13.28
N SER A 55 7.80 24.02 12.38
CA SER A 55 8.64 22.82 12.41
C SER A 55 10.07 23.10 11.94
N PRO A 56 10.88 23.87 12.73
CA PRO A 56 12.26 24.22 12.36
C PRO A 56 13.14 23.00 12.08
N GLN A 57 12.87 21.89 12.75
CA GLN A 57 13.61 20.63 12.56
C GLN A 57 13.35 20.04 11.17
N LEU A 58 12.12 20.10 10.66
CA LEU A 58 11.79 19.63 9.30
C LEU A 58 12.40 20.56 8.24
N ALA A 59 12.44 21.88 8.49
CA ALA A 59 13.12 22.83 7.61
C ALA A 59 14.63 22.52 7.53
N THR A 60 15.28 22.26 8.67
CA THR A 60 16.68 21.88 8.74
C THR A 60 16.93 20.55 7.99
N PHE A 61 16.04 19.60 8.15
CA PHE A 61 16.14 18.31 7.47
C PHE A 61 16.01 18.47 5.94
N LEU A 62 15.04 19.23 5.47
CA LEU A 62 14.87 19.53 4.04
C LEU A 62 16.13 20.20 3.45
N MET A 63 16.61 21.25 4.09
CA MET A 63 17.83 21.95 3.65
C MET A 63 19.04 21.02 3.57
N PHE A 64 19.22 20.17 4.56
CA PHE A 64 20.35 19.24 4.63
C PHE A 64 20.34 18.23 3.48
N VAL A 65 19.20 17.56 3.22
CA VAL A 65 19.13 16.53 2.17
C VAL A 65 19.22 17.12 0.76
N VAL A 66 18.63 18.30 0.55
CA VAL A 66 18.73 18.99 -0.76
C VAL A 66 20.16 19.46 -1.01
N GLU A 67 20.80 20.09 -0.04
CA GLU A 67 22.17 20.58 -0.20
C GLU A 67 23.16 19.42 -0.37
N ALA A 68 22.94 18.26 0.26
CA ALA A 68 23.74 17.06 0.05
C ALA A 68 23.65 16.57 -1.41
N VAL A 69 22.46 16.58 -2.02
CA VAL A 69 22.28 16.22 -3.44
C VAL A 69 22.93 17.24 -4.36
N LEU A 70 22.76 18.54 -4.11
CA LEU A 70 23.36 19.61 -4.92
C LEU A 70 24.90 19.56 -4.90
N ARG A 71 25.49 19.00 -3.84
CA ARG A 71 26.95 18.79 -3.71
C ARG A 71 27.42 17.41 -4.20
N GLY A 72 26.54 16.63 -4.83
CA GLY A 72 26.87 15.28 -5.31
C GLY A 72 27.10 14.24 -4.18
N ARG A 73 26.58 14.49 -2.97
CA ARG A 73 26.77 13.63 -1.78
C ARG A 73 25.52 12.84 -1.42
N GLY A 74 24.62 12.61 -2.37
CA GLY A 74 23.35 11.87 -2.14
C GLY A 74 23.55 10.49 -1.52
N GLU A 75 24.61 9.77 -1.90
CA GLU A 75 24.92 8.43 -1.37
C GLU A 75 25.21 8.41 0.14
N ARG A 76 25.60 9.54 0.72
CA ARG A 76 25.87 9.69 2.16
C ARG A 76 24.62 9.91 3.00
N LEU A 77 23.46 10.13 2.38
CA LEU A 77 22.18 10.33 3.05
C LEU A 77 21.62 9.01 3.58
N LYS A 78 22.18 8.55 4.69
CA LYS A 78 21.75 7.35 5.43
C LYS A 78 21.17 7.72 6.79
N GLY A 79 20.40 6.82 7.38
CA GLY A 79 19.74 7.05 8.67
C GLY A 79 20.71 7.53 9.76
N TYR A 80 21.91 6.95 9.85
CA TYR A 80 22.92 7.36 10.80
C TYR A 80 23.37 8.84 10.60
N THR A 81 23.74 9.19 9.37
CA THR A 81 24.19 10.56 9.04
C THR A 81 23.13 11.60 9.38
N ILE A 82 21.86 11.32 9.04
CA ILE A 82 20.74 12.22 9.33
C ILE A 82 20.49 12.29 10.84
N GLY A 83 20.55 11.16 11.53
CA GLY A 83 20.39 11.11 12.99
C GLY A 83 21.37 12.02 13.72
N VAL A 84 22.65 11.90 13.38
CA VAL A 84 23.73 12.65 14.03
C VAL A 84 23.78 14.11 13.56
N GLU A 85 23.80 14.37 12.24
CA GLU A 85 24.05 15.71 11.71
C GLU A 85 22.81 16.62 11.71
N VAL A 86 21.61 16.06 11.55
CA VAL A 86 20.35 16.83 11.48
C VAL A 86 19.58 16.78 12.79
N LEU A 87 19.38 15.57 13.34
CA LEU A 87 18.58 15.38 14.53
C LEU A 87 19.40 15.48 15.83
N ARG A 88 20.70 15.78 15.72
CA ARG A 88 21.65 15.99 16.83
C ARG A 88 21.65 14.83 17.83
N ARG A 89 21.56 13.59 17.32
CA ARG A 89 21.72 12.39 18.13
C ARG A 89 23.19 12.16 18.44
N ASP A 90 23.44 11.47 19.55
CA ASP A 90 24.79 11.08 19.95
C ASP A 90 25.46 10.20 18.88
N VAL A 91 26.80 10.17 18.86
CA VAL A 91 27.58 9.37 17.92
C VAL A 91 27.36 7.84 18.09
N THR A 92 26.78 7.42 19.21
CA THR A 92 26.37 6.03 19.47
C THR A 92 24.98 5.70 18.88
N PHE A 93 24.33 6.66 18.20
CA PHE A 93 23.01 6.49 17.60
C PHE A 93 22.96 5.32 16.63
N ASP A 94 22.04 4.39 16.86
CA ASP A 94 21.77 3.27 15.95
C ASP A 94 20.37 3.42 15.32
N PRO A 95 20.28 3.67 13.99
CA PRO A 95 19.01 3.82 13.30
C PRO A 95 18.20 2.51 13.18
N GLN A 96 18.77 1.37 13.58
CA GLN A 96 18.03 0.11 13.67
C GLN A 96 17.24 0.02 14.97
N ILE A 97 17.75 0.61 16.04
CA ILE A 97 17.15 0.61 17.37
C ILE A 97 16.22 1.82 17.55
N ASP A 98 16.67 3.02 17.18
CA ASP A 98 15.86 4.26 17.30
C ASP A 98 15.26 4.66 15.94
N PRO A 99 13.94 4.55 15.76
CA PRO A 99 13.27 4.84 14.50
C PRO A 99 13.10 6.35 14.20
N ILE A 100 13.65 7.26 15.03
CA ILE A 100 13.38 8.70 14.95
C ILE A 100 13.61 9.29 13.55
N VAL A 101 14.66 8.87 12.83
CA VAL A 101 14.94 9.36 11.47
C VAL A 101 13.84 8.96 10.49
N ARG A 102 13.29 7.75 10.63
CA ARG A 102 12.16 7.27 9.78
C ARG A 102 10.88 8.06 10.08
N VAL A 103 10.64 8.37 11.35
CA VAL A 103 9.51 9.18 11.79
C VAL A 103 9.62 10.60 11.22
N GLU A 104 10.76 11.27 11.40
CA GLU A 104 10.98 12.64 10.91
C GLU A 104 10.99 12.70 9.38
N ALA A 105 11.52 11.71 8.67
CA ALA A 105 11.42 11.63 7.22
C ALA A 105 9.96 11.48 6.74
N THR A 106 9.13 10.75 7.48
CA THR A 106 7.70 10.64 7.17
C THR A 106 6.98 11.97 7.38
N ARG A 107 7.32 12.69 8.45
CA ARG A 107 6.79 14.04 8.71
C ARG A 107 7.23 15.04 7.63
N LEU A 108 8.50 14.96 7.19
CA LEU A 108 9.04 15.79 6.12
C LEU A 108 8.31 15.56 4.79
N ARG A 109 8.08 14.31 4.40
CA ARG A 109 7.30 13.98 3.19
C ARG A 109 5.92 14.60 3.21
N ARG A 110 5.21 14.47 4.33
CA ARG A 110 3.88 15.09 4.51
C ARG A 110 3.92 16.62 4.46
N ALA A 111 4.98 17.24 4.97
CA ALA A 111 5.14 18.69 4.88
C ALA A 111 5.40 19.12 3.43
N ILE A 112 6.23 18.42 2.69
CA ILE A 112 6.48 18.66 1.26
C ILE A 112 5.19 18.50 0.44
N GLU A 113 4.43 17.41 0.65
CA GLU A 113 3.13 17.17 0.00
C GLU A 113 2.14 18.31 0.27
N ARG A 114 2.00 18.75 1.53
CA ARG A 114 1.13 19.88 1.90
C ARG A 114 1.58 21.20 1.28
N TYR A 115 2.88 21.42 1.20
CA TYR A 115 3.40 22.63 0.57
C TYR A 115 2.98 22.72 -0.89
N TYR A 116 3.19 21.66 -1.69
CA TYR A 116 2.82 21.64 -3.09
C TYR A 116 1.31 21.46 -3.34
N ALA A 117 0.54 21.05 -2.36
CA ALA A 117 -0.92 21.09 -2.40
C ALA A 117 -1.53 22.45 -2.06
N GLY A 118 -0.72 23.41 -1.59
CA GLY A 118 -1.15 24.74 -1.16
C GLY A 118 -0.19 25.85 -1.61
N PRO A 119 0.68 26.40 -0.74
CA PRO A 119 1.49 27.59 -1.06
C PRO A 119 2.41 27.45 -2.27
N GLY A 120 2.87 26.24 -2.58
CA GLY A 120 3.80 25.94 -3.66
C GLY A 120 3.15 25.31 -4.90
N VAL A 121 1.83 25.43 -5.06
CA VAL A 121 1.09 24.81 -6.17
C VAL A 121 1.59 25.25 -7.55
N ASP A 122 2.06 26.48 -7.67
CA ASP A 122 2.56 27.05 -8.94
C ASP A 122 4.09 27.17 -9.01
N ASP A 123 4.80 26.66 -8.00
CA ASP A 123 6.27 26.76 -7.98
C ASP A 123 6.92 25.97 -9.12
N PRO A 124 7.92 26.56 -9.82
CA PRO A 124 8.52 25.95 -11.00
C PRO A 124 9.42 24.75 -10.70
N VAL A 125 9.97 24.67 -9.48
CA VAL A 125 10.83 23.56 -9.06
C VAL A 125 10.06 22.67 -8.08
N VAL A 126 10.01 21.39 -8.36
CA VAL A 126 9.37 20.38 -7.48
C VAL A 126 10.45 19.55 -6.80
N ILE A 127 10.38 19.51 -5.46
CA ILE A 127 11.25 18.69 -4.60
C ILE A 127 10.38 17.61 -3.98
N ASP A 128 10.73 16.36 -4.16
CA ASP A 128 10.07 15.21 -3.56
C ASP A 128 11.07 14.36 -2.77
N LEU A 129 10.63 13.73 -1.68
CA LEU A 129 11.42 12.81 -0.88
C LEU A 129 10.84 11.40 -0.98
N PRO A 130 11.33 10.53 -1.89
CA PRO A 130 10.78 9.21 -2.12
C PRO A 130 10.74 8.32 -0.88
N ARG A 131 9.77 7.42 -0.80
CA ARG A 131 9.70 6.41 0.25
C ARG A 131 10.84 5.39 0.07
N GLY A 132 11.36 4.88 1.17
CA GLY A 132 12.46 3.92 1.16
C GLY A 132 13.87 4.54 1.14
N GLY A 133 14.00 5.87 0.97
CA GLY A 133 15.27 6.57 0.96
C GLY A 133 15.19 7.98 1.57
N TYR A 134 16.36 8.64 1.62
CA TYR A 134 16.49 10.02 2.12
C TYR A 134 17.07 10.97 1.06
N VAL A 135 17.23 10.49 -0.18
CA VAL A 135 17.73 11.28 -1.32
C VAL A 135 16.54 11.96 -2.00
N PRO A 136 16.42 13.30 -1.98
CA PRO A 136 15.35 14.00 -2.66
C PRO A 136 15.48 13.90 -4.19
N ARG A 137 14.34 13.85 -4.86
CA ARG A 137 14.22 14.06 -6.31
C ARG A 137 13.90 15.52 -6.56
N ILE A 138 14.57 16.11 -7.52
CA ILE A 138 14.43 17.53 -7.86
C ILE A 138 14.17 17.63 -9.36
N SER A 139 13.06 18.24 -9.76
CA SER A 139 12.65 18.39 -11.16
C SER A 139 12.03 19.76 -11.40
N LEU A 140 12.05 20.22 -12.64
CA LEU A 140 11.19 21.34 -13.03
C LEU A 140 9.75 20.87 -13.09
N ARG A 141 8.83 21.73 -12.66
CA ARG A 141 7.41 21.53 -12.96
C ARG A 141 7.25 21.71 -14.46
N ALA A 142 6.69 20.71 -15.13
CA ALA A 142 6.28 20.88 -16.51
C ALA A 142 5.35 22.11 -16.58
N GLU A 143 5.65 23.08 -17.44
CA GLU A 143 4.84 24.29 -17.60
C GLU A 143 3.38 23.85 -17.82
N THR A 144 2.56 24.16 -16.85
CA THR A 144 1.11 24.08 -16.99
C THR A 144 0.72 25.25 -17.93
N GLY A 145 0.98 25.07 -19.20
CA GLY A 145 0.22 25.79 -20.21
C GLY A 145 -1.25 25.62 -19.88
N ALA A 146 -2.01 26.71 -20.01
CA ALA A 146 -3.44 26.80 -19.77
C ALA A 146 -4.14 25.44 -19.96
N VAL A 147 -5.03 25.10 -19.04
CA VAL A 147 -5.88 23.90 -19.11
C VAL A 147 -6.49 23.81 -20.54
N SER A 148 -5.69 23.37 -21.47
CA SER A 148 -6.15 22.72 -22.68
C SER A 148 -6.54 21.34 -22.19
N ALA A 149 -7.79 20.98 -22.40
CA ALA A 149 -8.22 19.60 -22.35
C ALA A 149 -7.10 18.73 -22.95
N PRO A 150 -6.79 17.54 -22.39
CA PRO A 150 -5.68 16.70 -22.83
C PRO A 150 -5.86 16.42 -24.33
N THR A 151 -5.21 17.23 -25.16
CA THR A 151 -5.19 17.09 -26.61
C THR A 151 -3.90 16.36 -26.92
N SER A 152 -3.92 15.15 -26.67
CA SER A 152 -3.42 13.94 -27.26
C SER A 152 -3.67 12.85 -26.21
N ALA A 153 -4.67 12.02 -26.44
CA ALA A 153 -4.74 10.73 -25.78
C ALA A 153 -3.36 10.08 -26.04
N GLU A 154 -2.50 9.99 -25.01
CA GLU A 154 -1.42 9.00 -25.05
C GLU A 154 -2.13 7.72 -25.47
N GLU A 155 -1.80 7.22 -26.64
CA GLU A 155 -2.39 6.01 -27.18
C GLU A 155 -2.12 4.92 -26.15
N ILE A 156 -3.18 4.54 -25.41
CA ILE A 156 -3.07 3.54 -24.37
C ILE A 156 -2.86 2.21 -25.08
N VAL A 157 -1.61 1.80 -25.21
CA VAL A 157 -1.24 0.50 -25.77
C VAL A 157 -1.37 -0.54 -24.67
N LEU A 158 -2.32 -1.45 -24.83
CA LEU A 158 -2.49 -2.60 -23.94
C LEU A 158 -1.61 -3.76 -24.43
N THR A 159 -0.95 -4.44 -23.50
CA THR A 159 -0.24 -5.69 -23.82
C THR A 159 -1.23 -6.84 -24.04
N PRO A 160 -0.90 -7.85 -24.87
CA PRO A 160 -1.70 -9.06 -24.94
C PRO A 160 -1.89 -9.72 -23.57
N GLY A 161 -3.05 -10.32 -23.33
CA GLY A 161 -3.40 -10.92 -22.04
C GLY A 161 -4.04 -9.92 -21.07
N ASN A 162 -3.95 -10.22 -19.77
CA ASN A 162 -4.58 -9.43 -18.70
C ASN A 162 -3.68 -8.35 -18.09
N GLY A 163 -2.43 -8.24 -18.55
CA GLY A 163 -1.44 -7.28 -18.06
C GLY A 163 -0.87 -7.56 -16.68
N MET A 164 -1.28 -8.64 -16.00
CA MET A 164 -0.79 -8.98 -14.67
C MET A 164 0.61 -9.60 -14.72
N PRO A 165 1.45 -9.38 -13.69
CA PRO A 165 2.75 -10.03 -13.58
C PRO A 165 2.62 -11.56 -13.49
N THR A 166 3.63 -12.26 -13.94
CA THR A 166 3.70 -13.72 -13.91
C THR A 166 4.60 -14.17 -12.74
N LEU A 167 4.06 -15.02 -11.88
CA LEU A 167 4.77 -15.65 -10.78
C LEU A 167 4.92 -17.15 -11.05
N ARG A 168 6.14 -17.63 -11.08
CA ARG A 168 6.46 -19.06 -11.21
C ARG A 168 6.72 -19.67 -9.83
N VAL A 169 5.98 -20.71 -9.47
CA VAL A 169 6.32 -21.57 -8.34
C VAL A 169 7.31 -22.61 -8.86
N ALA A 170 8.56 -22.56 -8.38
CA ALA A 170 9.58 -23.53 -8.78
C ALA A 170 9.36 -24.88 -8.07
N PRO A 171 9.81 -26.02 -8.62
CA PRO A 171 9.90 -27.26 -7.87
C PRO A 171 10.72 -27.08 -6.61
N PHE A 172 10.20 -27.51 -5.45
CA PHE A 172 10.88 -27.27 -4.18
C PHE A 172 12.00 -28.27 -3.96
N ALA A 173 13.11 -27.78 -3.43
CA ALA A 173 14.25 -28.60 -3.05
C ALA A 173 13.94 -29.41 -1.79
N VAL A 174 14.51 -30.63 -1.72
CA VAL A 174 14.34 -31.54 -0.58
C VAL A 174 15.70 -31.78 0.08
N VAL A 175 15.74 -31.68 1.40
CA VAL A 175 16.91 -32.01 2.23
C VAL A 175 16.48 -33.05 3.26
N GLY A 176 17.23 -34.14 3.36
CA GLY A 176 16.87 -35.28 4.21
C GLY A 176 15.88 -36.26 3.54
N THR A 177 15.51 -37.29 4.28
CA THR A 177 14.52 -38.27 3.85
C THR A 177 13.24 -38.10 4.65
N PRO A 178 12.06 -38.07 4.01
CA PRO A 178 10.81 -38.02 4.75
C PRO A 178 10.64 -39.31 5.57
N ASP A 179 10.51 -39.15 6.86
CA ASP A 179 9.94 -40.17 7.72
C ASP A 179 8.42 -40.10 7.54
N THR A 180 7.70 -41.21 7.45
CA THR A 180 6.26 -41.29 7.14
C THR A 180 5.51 -39.93 7.28
N GLN A 181 5.41 -39.29 6.30
CA GLN A 181 4.93 -38.25 5.82
C GLN A 181 3.96 -37.26 5.92
N VAL A 182 3.82 -36.05 5.94
CA VAL A 182 2.65 -35.25 5.74
C VAL A 182 2.86 -34.06 4.80
N ILE A 183 3.90 -33.26 4.98
CA ILE A 183 4.22 -32.17 4.06
C ILE A 183 5.30 -32.63 3.09
N THR A 184 4.93 -32.89 1.83
CA THR A 184 5.91 -33.17 0.78
C THR A 184 6.19 -31.92 -0.04
N ALA A 185 7.39 -31.81 -0.59
CA ALA A 185 7.78 -30.68 -1.42
C ALA A 185 6.87 -30.52 -2.65
N GLU A 186 6.49 -31.61 -3.27
CA GLU A 186 5.61 -31.64 -4.44
C GLU A 186 4.19 -31.18 -4.08
N SER A 187 3.57 -31.78 -3.05
CA SER A 187 2.22 -31.42 -2.60
C SER A 187 2.15 -29.96 -2.15
N LEU A 188 3.14 -29.50 -1.37
CA LEU A 188 3.17 -28.13 -0.88
C LEU A 188 3.32 -27.12 -2.04
N GLY A 189 4.21 -27.40 -3.00
CA GLY A 189 4.38 -26.55 -4.18
C GLY A 189 3.11 -26.45 -5.03
N ALA A 190 2.43 -27.59 -5.23
CA ALA A 190 1.16 -27.63 -5.95
C ALA A 190 0.06 -26.82 -5.22
N LYS A 191 -0.11 -27.03 -3.91
CA LYS A 191 -1.10 -26.31 -3.09
C LYS A 191 -0.85 -24.79 -3.05
N ILE A 192 0.41 -24.37 -3.00
CA ILE A 192 0.76 -22.93 -3.06
C ILE A 192 0.39 -22.36 -4.43
N ALA A 193 0.71 -23.06 -5.52
CA ALA A 193 0.35 -22.62 -6.87
C ALA A 193 -1.17 -22.53 -7.04
N GLU A 194 -1.91 -23.55 -6.61
CA GLU A 194 -3.38 -23.58 -6.62
C GLU A 194 -3.98 -22.42 -5.83
N ALA A 195 -3.47 -22.18 -4.62
CA ALA A 195 -3.94 -21.07 -3.78
C ALA A 195 -3.66 -19.70 -4.42
N PHE A 196 -2.48 -19.52 -5.02
CA PHE A 196 -2.12 -18.24 -5.64
C PHE A 196 -2.98 -17.89 -6.85
N VAL A 197 -3.45 -18.89 -7.62
CA VAL A 197 -4.40 -18.68 -8.72
C VAL A 197 -5.70 -18.05 -8.27
N LEU A 198 -6.10 -18.28 -7.00
CA LEU A 198 -7.35 -17.74 -6.45
C LEU A 198 -7.25 -16.23 -6.12
N PHE A 199 -6.03 -15.67 -6.09
CA PHE A 199 -5.80 -14.23 -5.96
C PHE A 199 -5.69 -13.60 -7.35
N ASP A 200 -6.50 -12.62 -7.64
CA ASP A 200 -6.62 -11.99 -8.98
C ASP A 200 -5.45 -11.02 -9.32
N GLY A 201 -4.35 -11.06 -8.57
CA GLY A 201 -3.24 -10.10 -8.67
C GLY A 201 -2.05 -10.55 -9.50
N VAL A 202 -1.93 -11.84 -9.82
CA VAL A 202 -0.81 -12.43 -10.56
C VAL A 202 -1.27 -13.56 -11.50
N ASN A 203 -0.52 -13.80 -12.57
CA ASN A 203 -0.63 -15.01 -13.38
C ASN A 203 0.31 -16.06 -12.79
N VAL A 204 -0.19 -17.23 -12.40
CA VAL A 204 0.60 -18.26 -11.73
C VAL A 204 1.03 -19.33 -12.72
N MET A 205 2.31 -19.67 -12.70
CA MET A 205 2.88 -20.82 -13.40
C MET A 205 3.14 -21.96 -12.41
N ALA A 206 2.57 -23.13 -12.70
CA ALA A 206 2.70 -24.31 -11.85
C ALA A 206 4.15 -24.84 -11.79
N PRO A 207 4.52 -25.58 -10.73
CA PRO A 207 5.82 -26.21 -10.60
C PRO A 207 5.93 -27.45 -11.53
N VAL A 208 6.29 -27.21 -12.79
CA VAL A 208 6.50 -28.29 -13.78
C VAL A 208 7.99 -28.44 -14.04
N SER A 209 8.52 -29.65 -13.85
CA SER A 209 9.94 -29.97 -13.99
C SER A 209 10.40 -30.15 -15.45
N ASP A 210 9.51 -30.55 -16.36
CA ASP A 210 9.88 -31.02 -17.70
C ASP A 210 9.74 -29.99 -18.82
N LEU A 211 9.25 -28.78 -18.51
CA LEU A 211 9.17 -27.69 -19.48
C LEU A 211 10.36 -26.74 -19.35
N PRO A 212 10.91 -26.24 -20.49
CA PRO A 212 11.89 -25.18 -20.41
C PRO A 212 11.30 -23.98 -19.66
N PRO A 213 12.09 -23.31 -18.79
CA PRO A 213 11.58 -22.22 -17.99
C PRO A 213 11.07 -21.08 -18.89
N ALA A 214 9.75 -20.94 -18.98
CA ALA A 214 9.17 -19.76 -19.58
C ALA A 214 9.55 -18.52 -18.74
N ARG A 215 9.66 -17.37 -19.38
CA ARG A 215 9.96 -16.13 -18.67
C ARG A 215 8.83 -15.82 -17.67
N SER A 216 9.22 -15.52 -16.44
CA SER A 216 8.33 -15.02 -15.41
C SER A 216 8.90 -13.71 -14.82
N ASP A 217 8.04 -12.90 -14.21
CA ASP A 217 8.48 -11.69 -13.52
C ASP A 217 9.04 -12.05 -12.14
N TYR A 218 8.45 -13.07 -11.52
CA TYR A 218 8.80 -13.52 -10.18
C TYR A 218 8.97 -15.02 -10.13
N ARG A 219 9.88 -15.48 -9.26
CA ARG A 219 10.08 -16.88 -8.95
C ARG A 219 10.03 -17.11 -7.44
N LEU A 220 9.13 -18.00 -7.02
CA LEU A 220 9.10 -18.54 -5.67
C LEU A 220 9.87 -19.85 -5.61
N ASP A 221 11.00 -19.85 -4.92
CA ASP A 221 11.74 -21.06 -4.58
C ASP A 221 11.37 -21.50 -3.17
N GLY A 222 11.28 -22.81 -2.96
CA GLY A 222 11.05 -23.43 -1.67
C GLY A 222 12.05 -24.54 -1.39
N MET A 223 12.27 -24.81 -0.11
CA MET A 223 13.07 -25.92 0.39
C MET A 223 12.32 -26.59 1.54
N VAL A 224 12.21 -27.90 1.51
CA VAL A 224 11.66 -28.75 2.57
C VAL A 224 12.81 -29.53 3.19
N GLU A 225 13.15 -29.22 4.44
CA GLU A 225 14.21 -29.89 5.20
C GLU A 225 13.58 -30.78 6.26
N TYR A 226 13.64 -32.11 6.04
CA TYR A 226 13.15 -33.08 7.01
C TYR A 226 14.13 -33.24 8.16
N ARG A 227 13.65 -32.96 9.37
CA ARG A 227 14.39 -33.19 10.62
C ARG A 227 13.88 -34.48 11.27
N GLY A 228 14.73 -35.23 11.92
CA GLY A 228 14.28 -36.35 12.74
C GLY A 228 13.14 -35.96 13.68
N ASN A 229 12.34 -36.92 14.16
CA ASN A 229 11.17 -36.71 15.02
C ASN A 229 9.96 -36.03 14.35
N GLN A 230 9.67 -36.36 13.10
CA GLN A 230 8.49 -35.88 12.36
C GLN A 230 8.39 -34.35 12.24
N SER A 231 9.49 -33.63 12.39
CA SER A 231 9.53 -32.19 12.22
C SER A 231 10.11 -31.79 10.86
N VAL A 232 9.58 -30.70 10.31
CA VAL A 232 9.95 -30.15 9.01
C VAL A 232 10.29 -28.67 9.16
N ASP A 233 11.41 -28.27 8.56
CA ASP A 233 11.70 -26.85 8.37
C ASP A 233 11.43 -26.49 6.91
N LEU A 234 10.72 -25.37 6.71
CA LEU A 234 10.41 -24.87 5.38
C LEU A 234 11.07 -23.51 5.17
N ARG A 235 11.69 -23.34 4.01
CA ARG A 235 12.32 -22.07 3.63
C ARG A 235 11.78 -21.63 2.29
N PHE A 236 11.37 -20.38 2.20
CA PHE A 236 10.89 -19.76 0.98
C PHE A 236 11.67 -18.51 0.67
N LYS A 237 11.85 -18.24 -0.62
CA LYS A 237 12.36 -16.95 -1.12
C LYS A 237 11.64 -16.57 -2.39
N LEU A 238 11.31 -15.29 -2.52
CA LEU A 238 10.76 -14.70 -3.73
C LEU A 238 11.86 -13.88 -4.41
N THR A 239 12.12 -14.18 -5.67
CA THR A 239 13.12 -13.52 -6.51
C THR A 239 12.43 -12.73 -7.60
N ASP A 240 12.82 -11.47 -7.80
CA ASP A 240 12.52 -10.69 -9.01
C ASP A 240 13.44 -11.19 -10.13
N GLU A 241 12.88 -11.80 -11.18
CA GLU A 241 13.69 -12.40 -12.25
C GLU A 241 14.26 -11.37 -13.23
N SER A 242 13.88 -10.11 -13.15
CA SER A 242 14.43 -9.05 -14.00
C SER A 242 15.88 -8.70 -13.67
N ASP A 243 16.26 -8.80 -12.39
CA ASP A 243 17.61 -8.47 -11.88
C ASP A 243 18.16 -9.53 -10.91
N ALA A 244 17.46 -10.66 -10.77
CA ALA A 244 17.80 -11.76 -9.86
C ALA A 244 17.85 -11.36 -8.37
N THR A 245 17.19 -10.26 -7.98
CA THR A 245 17.17 -9.81 -6.59
C THR A 245 16.19 -10.63 -5.76
N VAL A 246 16.64 -11.16 -4.63
CA VAL A 246 15.74 -11.75 -3.63
C VAL A 246 15.03 -10.63 -2.89
N ILE A 247 13.72 -10.51 -3.11
CA ILE A 247 12.90 -9.43 -2.56
C ILE A 247 12.18 -9.79 -1.27
N TRP A 248 12.11 -11.10 -0.98
CA TRP A 248 11.50 -11.60 0.25
C TRP A 248 12.02 -13.00 0.57
N SER A 249 12.10 -13.32 1.88
CA SER A 249 12.38 -14.67 2.35
C SER A 249 11.70 -14.95 3.69
N ARG A 250 11.33 -16.21 3.93
CA ARG A 250 10.70 -16.66 5.17
C ARG A 250 11.17 -18.06 5.52
N VAL A 251 11.32 -18.31 6.82
CA VAL A 251 11.62 -19.63 7.38
C VAL A 251 10.51 -19.99 8.38
N PHE A 252 10.04 -21.23 8.30
CA PHE A 252 9.13 -21.84 9.25
C PHE A 252 9.85 -23.03 9.86
N ASP A 253 10.18 -22.96 11.13
CA ASP A 253 10.98 -23.96 11.83
C ASP A 253 10.09 -24.90 12.65
N LYS A 254 10.52 -26.15 12.78
CA LYS A 254 9.96 -27.14 13.71
C LYS A 254 8.46 -27.37 13.54
N LEU A 255 7.99 -27.36 12.30
CA LEU A 255 6.59 -27.71 12.03
C LEU A 255 6.37 -29.19 12.30
N SER A 256 5.23 -29.54 12.93
CA SER A 256 4.80 -30.93 13.00
C SER A 256 4.37 -31.40 11.61
N GLY A 257 4.96 -32.47 11.14
CA GLY A 257 4.62 -33.02 9.83
C GLY A 257 3.20 -33.62 9.73
N GLU A 258 2.51 -33.84 10.85
CA GLU A 258 1.17 -34.46 10.90
C GLU A 258 0.03 -33.43 10.91
N ASP A 259 0.37 -32.13 10.99
CA ASP A 259 -0.60 -31.08 11.15
C ASP A 259 -0.96 -30.43 9.80
N GLY A 260 -2.02 -30.91 9.17
CA GLY A 260 -2.57 -30.28 7.94
C GLY A 260 -3.02 -28.83 8.15
N GLU A 261 -3.20 -28.40 9.40
CA GLU A 261 -3.46 -26.99 9.74
C GLU A 261 -2.21 -26.13 9.57
N ALA A 262 -1.02 -26.65 9.92
CA ALA A 262 0.24 -25.96 9.71
C ALA A 262 0.47 -25.67 8.22
N GLU A 263 0.24 -26.65 7.34
CA GLU A 263 0.34 -26.46 5.89
C GLU A 263 -0.65 -25.39 5.38
N ARG A 264 -1.90 -25.43 5.84
CA ARG A 264 -2.91 -24.43 5.47
C ARG A 264 -2.51 -23.01 5.94
N ARG A 265 -1.96 -22.88 7.15
CA ARG A 265 -1.45 -21.60 7.67
C ARG A 265 -0.32 -21.04 6.81
N ILE A 266 0.61 -21.90 6.36
CA ILE A 266 1.71 -21.49 5.49
C ILE A 266 1.18 -20.99 4.15
N VAL A 267 0.30 -21.74 3.50
CA VAL A 267 -0.32 -21.36 2.23
C VAL A 267 -1.08 -20.03 2.39
N PHE A 268 -1.81 -19.88 3.48
CA PHE A 268 -2.51 -18.64 3.83
C PHE A 268 -1.54 -17.47 4.02
N GLU A 269 -0.47 -17.65 4.81
CA GLU A 269 0.54 -16.59 5.04
C GLU A 269 1.22 -16.18 3.73
N LEU A 270 1.62 -17.14 2.91
CA LEU A 270 2.28 -16.87 1.63
C LEU A 270 1.35 -16.12 0.67
N GLY A 271 0.09 -16.55 0.53
CA GLY A 271 -0.90 -15.88 -0.31
C GLY A 271 -1.12 -14.41 0.09
N ASN A 272 -1.36 -14.18 1.38
CA ASN A 272 -1.62 -12.84 1.88
C ASN A 272 -0.37 -11.94 1.89
N THR A 273 0.84 -12.52 2.04
CA THR A 273 2.08 -11.75 2.03
C THR A 273 2.56 -11.43 0.61
N LEU A 274 2.44 -12.38 -0.33
CA LEU A 274 3.11 -12.25 -1.62
C LEU A 274 2.20 -11.70 -2.71
N VAL A 275 0.95 -12.18 -2.81
CA VAL A 275 0.09 -11.95 -3.99
C VAL A 275 -1.18 -11.14 -3.73
N GLN A 276 -1.44 -10.72 -2.50
CA GLN A 276 -2.49 -9.74 -2.20
C GLN A 276 -2.19 -8.37 -2.85
N PRO A 277 -3.20 -7.52 -3.10
CA PRO A 277 -3.04 -6.18 -3.68
C PRO A 277 -2.12 -5.22 -2.93
N TYR A 278 -1.59 -5.63 -1.79
CA TYR A 278 -0.60 -4.87 -0.99
C TYR A 278 0.61 -5.74 -0.64
N GLY A 279 0.71 -6.90 -1.28
CA GLY A 279 1.78 -7.87 -1.05
C GLY A 279 3.11 -7.45 -1.65
N VAL A 280 4.09 -8.31 -1.47
CA VAL A 280 5.49 -8.05 -1.85
C VAL A 280 5.64 -7.82 -3.36
N THR A 281 4.93 -8.58 -4.21
CA THR A 281 4.98 -8.40 -5.67
C THR A 281 4.49 -7.02 -6.09
N PHE A 282 3.35 -6.58 -5.57
CA PHE A 282 2.79 -5.25 -5.83
C PHE A 282 3.72 -4.11 -5.38
N ALA A 283 4.30 -4.25 -4.17
CA ALA A 283 5.23 -3.25 -3.63
C ALA A 283 6.50 -3.14 -4.48
N ASN A 284 7.04 -4.27 -4.96
CA ASN A 284 8.22 -4.29 -5.80
C ASN A 284 7.96 -3.70 -7.19
N ASP A 285 6.86 -4.09 -7.86
CA ASP A 285 6.49 -3.54 -9.18
C ASP A 285 6.29 -2.03 -9.12
N ARG A 286 5.65 -1.56 -8.06
CA ARG A 286 5.49 -0.13 -7.84
C ARG A 286 6.81 0.61 -7.67
N ALA A 287 7.76 0.03 -6.95
CA ALA A 287 9.06 0.65 -6.69
C ALA A 287 9.98 0.69 -7.92
N LYS A 288 9.94 -0.37 -8.74
CA LYS A 288 10.92 -0.58 -9.81
C LYS A 288 10.39 -0.36 -11.22
N ARG A 289 9.13 -0.69 -11.49
CA ARG A 289 8.63 -0.89 -12.86
C ARG A 289 7.46 -0.02 -13.27
N LEU A 290 6.98 0.89 -12.43
CA LEU A 290 5.71 1.60 -12.63
C LEU A 290 5.54 2.19 -14.05
N ALA A 291 6.61 2.72 -14.64
CA ALA A 291 6.57 3.32 -15.97
C ALA A 291 6.42 2.32 -17.12
N THR A 292 6.80 1.04 -16.92
CA THR A 292 6.82 0.00 -17.96
C THR A 292 5.68 -1.02 -17.82
N LEU A 293 4.85 -0.90 -16.77
CA LEU A 293 3.73 -1.79 -16.53
C LEU A 293 2.60 -1.57 -17.53
N ASP A 294 1.87 -2.66 -17.83
CA ASP A 294 0.60 -2.55 -18.54
C ASP A 294 -0.31 -1.52 -17.87
N PRO A 295 -0.96 -0.63 -18.64
CA PRO A 295 -1.82 0.41 -18.08
C PRO A 295 -2.93 -0.09 -17.16
N ARG A 296 -3.46 -1.30 -17.39
CA ARG A 296 -4.49 -1.93 -16.53
C ARG A 296 -3.90 -2.29 -15.17
N TYR A 297 -2.75 -2.97 -15.15
CA TYR A 297 -2.08 -3.34 -13.89
C TYR A 297 -1.62 -2.11 -13.12
N ARG A 298 -1.05 -1.12 -13.81
CA ARG A 298 -0.70 0.17 -13.19
C ARG A 298 -1.91 0.83 -12.52
N ALA A 299 -3.07 0.83 -13.19
CA ALA A 299 -4.29 1.38 -12.59
C ALA A 299 -4.74 0.61 -11.33
N LEU A 300 -4.52 -0.72 -11.25
CA LEU A 300 -4.79 -1.50 -10.04
C LEU A 300 -3.86 -1.09 -8.89
N LEU A 301 -2.56 -0.87 -9.16
CA LEU A 301 -1.60 -0.39 -8.17
C LEU A 301 -1.96 1.00 -7.65
N ASP A 302 -2.27 1.94 -8.56
CA ASP A 302 -2.66 3.31 -8.20
C ASP A 302 -3.96 3.33 -7.41
N ALA A 303 -4.95 2.52 -7.83
CA ALA A 303 -6.21 2.37 -7.11
C ALA A 303 -6.00 1.83 -5.68
N ALA A 304 -5.16 0.83 -5.51
CA ALA A 304 -4.84 0.26 -4.20
C ALA A 304 -4.28 1.30 -3.24
N ASP A 305 -3.39 2.18 -3.69
CA ASP A 305 -2.83 3.25 -2.85
C ASP A 305 -3.83 4.34 -2.48
N VAL A 306 -4.64 4.75 -3.45
CA VAL A 306 -5.71 5.71 -3.20
C VAL A 306 -6.73 5.16 -2.20
N LEU A 307 -7.02 3.86 -2.29
CA LEU A 307 -7.91 3.20 -1.32
C LEU A 307 -7.34 3.20 0.11
N ARG A 308 -6.01 3.20 0.28
CA ARG A 308 -5.36 3.30 1.60
C ARG A 308 -5.20 4.73 2.12
N SER A 309 -4.92 5.69 1.23
CA SER A 309 -4.59 7.05 1.63
C SER A 309 -5.80 7.93 1.94
N PHE A 310 -7.00 7.55 1.49
CA PHE A 310 -8.20 8.40 1.56
C PHE A 310 -8.00 9.79 0.93
N ASP A 311 -7.15 9.88 -0.13
CA ASP A 311 -6.91 11.11 -0.89
C ASP A 311 -8.09 11.42 -1.83
N PRO A 312 -8.82 12.55 -1.66
CA PRO A 312 -9.95 12.90 -2.52
C PRO A 312 -9.55 13.13 -3.98
N ALA A 313 -8.44 13.83 -4.23
CA ALA A 313 -7.97 14.11 -5.59
C ALA A 313 -7.48 12.84 -6.29
N GLY A 314 -6.74 11.99 -5.57
CA GLY A 314 -6.34 10.67 -6.05
C GLY A 314 -7.53 9.79 -6.35
N HIS A 315 -8.60 9.85 -5.54
CA HIS A 315 -9.84 9.11 -5.78
C HIS A 315 -10.46 9.46 -7.16
N VAL A 316 -10.59 10.74 -7.46
CA VAL A 316 -11.14 11.19 -8.75
C VAL A 316 -10.27 10.70 -9.91
N ARG A 317 -8.95 10.92 -9.83
CA ARG A 317 -8.01 10.49 -10.89
C ARG A 317 -8.04 8.99 -11.13
N ALA A 318 -8.02 8.18 -10.07
CA ALA A 318 -8.03 6.72 -10.20
C ALA A 318 -9.36 6.20 -10.77
N ARG A 319 -10.50 6.74 -10.33
CA ARG A 319 -11.81 6.43 -10.89
C ARG A 319 -11.86 6.76 -12.39
N ASP A 320 -11.49 7.97 -12.77
CA ASP A 320 -11.55 8.43 -14.16
C ASP A 320 -10.61 7.59 -15.05
N ARG A 321 -9.45 7.18 -14.53
CA ARG A 321 -8.54 6.27 -15.23
C ARG A 321 -9.13 4.88 -15.42
N LEU A 322 -9.81 4.33 -14.41
CA LEU A 322 -10.52 3.05 -14.54
C LEU A 322 -11.65 3.14 -15.58
N GLU A 323 -12.44 4.22 -15.58
CA GLU A 323 -13.49 4.46 -16.57
C GLU A 323 -12.91 4.48 -18.00
N GLN A 324 -11.79 5.17 -18.23
CA GLN A 324 -11.08 5.20 -19.51
C GLN A 324 -10.61 3.81 -19.95
N LEU A 325 -9.96 3.06 -19.05
CA LEU A 325 -9.45 1.72 -19.36
C LEU A 325 -10.56 0.73 -19.66
N ILE A 326 -11.68 0.80 -18.95
CA ILE A 326 -12.88 -0.02 -19.20
C ILE A 326 -13.51 0.32 -20.56
N ALA A 327 -13.46 1.58 -20.99
CA ALA A 327 -13.95 1.97 -22.33
C ALA A 327 -13.07 1.39 -23.45
N ILE A 328 -11.75 1.23 -23.22
CA ILE A 328 -10.81 0.65 -24.17
C ILE A 328 -10.85 -0.89 -24.13
N ASP A 329 -10.92 -1.46 -22.91
CA ASP A 329 -11.00 -2.91 -22.67
C ASP A 329 -12.29 -3.25 -21.88
N PRO A 330 -13.43 -3.47 -22.55
CA PRO A 330 -14.68 -3.83 -21.90
C PRO A 330 -14.67 -5.19 -21.18
N ASN A 331 -13.59 -5.96 -21.32
CA ASN A 331 -13.38 -7.23 -20.63
C ASN A 331 -12.46 -7.13 -19.41
N PHE A 332 -12.07 -5.92 -19.02
CA PHE A 332 -11.22 -5.67 -17.86
C PHE A 332 -11.98 -5.91 -16.54
N ALA A 333 -12.19 -7.18 -16.15
CA ALA A 333 -12.96 -7.58 -14.98
C ALA A 333 -12.49 -6.90 -13.68
N ASN A 334 -11.16 -6.85 -13.42
CA ASN A 334 -10.59 -6.21 -12.24
C ASN A 334 -10.84 -4.69 -12.22
N GLY A 335 -10.88 -4.06 -13.39
CA GLY A 335 -11.24 -2.64 -13.52
C GLY A 335 -12.66 -2.37 -13.07
N PHE A 336 -13.63 -3.19 -13.50
CA PHE A 336 -15.03 -3.09 -13.06
C PHE A 336 -15.16 -3.32 -11.55
N ALA A 337 -14.47 -4.31 -11.01
CA ALA A 337 -14.48 -4.61 -9.59
C ALA A 337 -13.97 -3.41 -8.77
N LEU A 338 -12.84 -2.80 -9.15
CA LEU A 338 -12.32 -1.62 -8.47
C LEU A 338 -13.20 -0.38 -8.66
N LEU A 339 -13.75 -0.16 -9.87
CA LEU A 339 -14.66 0.95 -10.11
C LEU A 339 -15.86 0.89 -9.17
N ALA A 340 -16.38 -0.32 -8.88
CA ALA A 340 -17.45 -0.50 -7.89
C ALA A 340 -17.03 -0.04 -6.48
N VAL A 341 -15.78 -0.30 -6.04
CA VAL A 341 -15.26 0.19 -4.76
C VAL A 341 -15.17 1.71 -4.75
N PHE A 342 -14.73 2.34 -5.85
CA PHE A 342 -14.67 3.79 -5.94
C PHE A 342 -16.05 4.44 -5.85
N HIS A 343 -17.06 3.87 -6.50
CA HIS A 343 -18.44 4.34 -6.36
C HIS A 343 -19.02 4.09 -4.96
N ALA A 344 -18.71 2.97 -4.32
CA ALA A 344 -19.11 2.71 -2.94
C ALA A 344 -18.47 3.74 -1.98
N ARG A 345 -17.21 4.09 -2.20
CA ARG A 345 -16.51 5.13 -1.41
C ARG A 345 -17.08 6.53 -1.68
N GLU A 346 -17.46 6.84 -2.93
CA GLU A 346 -18.17 8.09 -3.24
C GLU A 346 -19.44 8.23 -2.41
N HIS A 347 -20.23 7.14 -2.24
CA HIS A 347 -21.38 7.14 -1.34
C HIS A 347 -21.01 7.47 0.11
N LEU A 348 -19.93 6.87 0.64
CA LEU A 348 -19.53 7.03 2.04
C LEU A 348 -18.98 8.42 2.35
N VAL A 349 -18.14 8.96 1.47
CA VAL A 349 -17.35 10.18 1.77
C VAL A 349 -17.57 11.31 0.75
N GLY A 350 -18.34 11.10 -0.31
CA GLY A 350 -18.71 12.14 -1.28
C GLY A 350 -17.59 12.53 -2.26
N PHE A 351 -16.47 11.81 -2.30
CA PHE A 351 -15.34 12.15 -3.16
C PHE A 351 -15.70 12.06 -4.64
N GLY A 352 -15.59 13.19 -5.35
CA GLY A 352 -15.79 13.25 -6.79
C GLY A 352 -17.22 13.00 -7.26
N ALA A 353 -18.23 13.22 -6.40
CA ALA A 353 -19.63 13.12 -6.77
C ALA A 353 -19.96 14.05 -7.95
N ARG A 354 -20.63 13.49 -8.97
CA ARG A 354 -21.08 14.23 -10.16
C ARG A 354 -22.60 14.44 -10.05
N PRO A 355 -23.11 15.69 -10.09
CA PRO A 355 -24.52 15.99 -9.78
C PRO A 355 -25.55 15.31 -10.68
N HIS A 356 -25.18 14.94 -11.90
CA HIS A 356 -26.08 14.33 -12.89
C HIS A 356 -25.93 12.81 -13.03
N ASP A 357 -24.99 12.21 -12.27
CA ASP A 357 -24.79 10.76 -12.32
C ASP A 357 -25.91 10.04 -11.53
N PRO A 358 -26.27 8.81 -11.92
CA PRO A 358 -27.10 7.95 -11.08
C PRO A 358 -26.50 7.77 -9.68
N PRO A 359 -27.31 7.39 -8.67
CA PRO A 359 -26.82 7.17 -7.31
C PRO A 359 -25.56 6.30 -7.28
N ALA A 360 -24.58 6.69 -6.46
CA ALA A 360 -23.26 6.04 -6.43
C ALA A 360 -23.36 4.52 -6.16
N LEU A 361 -24.25 4.09 -5.26
CA LEU A 361 -24.45 2.66 -4.97
C LEU A 361 -25.09 1.89 -6.14
N ASP A 362 -25.90 2.52 -6.99
CA ASP A 362 -26.45 1.88 -8.19
C ASP A 362 -25.36 1.68 -9.24
N ARG A 363 -24.49 2.67 -9.42
CA ARG A 363 -23.29 2.56 -10.28
C ARG A 363 -22.34 1.48 -9.75
N ALA A 364 -22.12 1.44 -8.43
CA ALA A 364 -21.30 0.42 -7.78
C ALA A 364 -21.85 -0.98 -8.01
N LEU A 365 -23.17 -1.19 -7.84
CA LEU A 365 -23.82 -2.48 -8.07
C LEU A 365 -23.71 -2.94 -9.52
N LYS A 366 -23.93 -2.01 -10.47
CA LYS A 366 -23.80 -2.30 -11.90
C LYS A 366 -22.38 -2.75 -12.24
N ALA A 367 -21.36 -2.03 -11.75
CA ALA A 367 -19.95 -2.36 -11.96
C ALA A 367 -19.57 -3.69 -11.31
N ALA A 368 -19.97 -3.94 -10.04
CA ALA A 368 -19.70 -5.20 -9.35
C ALA A 368 -20.28 -6.42 -10.09
N ARG A 369 -21.54 -6.33 -10.54
CA ARG A 369 -22.19 -7.38 -11.34
C ARG A 369 -21.47 -7.63 -12.65
N ARG A 370 -21.04 -6.55 -13.35
CA ARG A 370 -20.27 -6.70 -14.59
C ARG A 370 -18.93 -7.39 -14.36
N GLY A 371 -18.24 -7.09 -13.27
CA GLY A 371 -17.01 -7.80 -12.88
C GLY A 371 -17.22 -9.31 -12.71
N ILE A 372 -18.34 -9.71 -12.08
CA ILE A 372 -18.72 -11.12 -11.91
C ILE A 372 -19.08 -11.78 -13.24
N GLU A 373 -19.85 -11.11 -14.10
CA GLU A 373 -20.20 -11.62 -15.44
C GLU A 373 -18.94 -11.93 -16.26
N LEU A 374 -17.92 -11.06 -16.19
CA LEU A 374 -16.66 -11.23 -16.92
C LEU A 374 -15.77 -12.30 -16.30
N LYS A 375 -15.80 -12.47 -14.97
CA LYS A 375 -14.98 -13.46 -14.25
C LYS A 375 -15.79 -14.13 -13.14
N PRO A 376 -16.66 -15.11 -13.44
CA PRO A 376 -17.56 -15.73 -12.46
C PRO A 376 -16.87 -16.49 -11.32
N GLN A 377 -15.59 -16.80 -11.46
CA GLN A 377 -14.77 -17.47 -10.45
C GLN A 377 -13.88 -16.50 -9.64
N SER A 378 -14.06 -15.19 -9.81
CA SER A 378 -13.31 -14.20 -9.05
C SER A 378 -13.86 -14.04 -7.63
N ALA A 379 -13.14 -14.53 -6.64
CA ALA A 379 -13.43 -14.29 -5.22
C ALA A 379 -13.50 -12.78 -4.93
N ARG A 380 -12.60 -12.01 -5.55
CA ARG A 380 -12.54 -10.56 -5.39
C ARG A 380 -13.77 -9.85 -5.92
N ALA A 381 -14.33 -10.29 -7.05
CA ALA A 381 -15.55 -9.69 -7.59
C ALA A 381 -16.74 -9.89 -6.63
N TYR A 382 -16.88 -11.08 -6.03
CA TYR A 382 -17.88 -11.34 -4.99
C TYR A 382 -17.59 -10.60 -3.68
N HIS A 383 -16.33 -10.46 -3.28
CA HIS A 383 -15.93 -9.64 -2.15
C HIS A 383 -16.40 -8.19 -2.33
N ILE A 384 -16.26 -7.64 -3.52
CA ILE A 384 -16.71 -6.28 -3.79
C ILE A 384 -18.25 -6.20 -3.86
N LEU A 385 -18.91 -7.21 -4.42
CA LEU A 385 -20.36 -7.28 -4.39
C LEU A 385 -20.88 -7.28 -2.96
N LEU A 386 -20.28 -8.06 -2.03
CA LEU A 386 -20.68 -8.06 -0.63
C LEU A 386 -20.64 -6.64 -0.02
N ILE A 387 -19.57 -5.88 -0.29
CA ILE A 387 -19.45 -4.50 0.20
C ILE A 387 -20.62 -3.65 -0.27
N VAL A 388 -20.91 -3.70 -1.58
CA VAL A 388 -21.93 -2.86 -2.21
C VAL A 388 -23.33 -3.20 -1.70
N VAL A 389 -23.70 -4.48 -1.63
CA VAL A 389 -25.04 -4.87 -1.20
C VAL A 389 -25.26 -4.63 0.30
N PHE A 390 -24.24 -4.80 1.14
CA PHE A 390 -24.34 -4.41 2.55
C PHE A 390 -24.54 -2.89 2.70
N LEU A 391 -23.83 -2.06 1.96
CA LEU A 391 -24.03 -0.60 1.97
C LEU A 391 -25.45 -0.19 1.51
N ARG A 392 -26.09 -1.00 0.66
CA ARG A 392 -27.48 -0.84 0.24
C ARG A 392 -28.50 -1.31 1.28
N GLY A 393 -28.04 -1.92 2.38
CA GLY A 393 -28.91 -2.52 3.40
C GLY A 393 -29.43 -3.92 3.04
N GLU A 394 -28.95 -4.53 1.97
CA GLU A 394 -29.34 -5.85 1.49
C GLU A 394 -28.54 -6.95 2.21
N LYS A 395 -28.78 -7.14 3.51
CA LYS A 395 -27.99 -8.02 4.40
C LYS A 395 -27.90 -9.45 3.86
N ASP A 396 -29.01 -10.05 3.46
CA ASP A 396 -29.03 -11.47 3.03
C ASP A 396 -28.25 -11.67 1.73
N ALA A 397 -28.41 -10.76 0.77
CA ALA A 397 -27.58 -10.77 -0.45
C ALA A 397 -26.09 -10.61 -0.13
N GLY A 398 -25.77 -9.80 0.86
CA GLY A 398 -24.39 -9.61 1.37
C GLY A 398 -23.81 -10.89 1.96
N ILE A 399 -24.57 -11.63 2.76
CA ILE A 399 -24.16 -12.92 3.32
C ILE A 399 -23.88 -13.92 2.20
N VAL A 400 -24.78 -14.06 1.23
CA VAL A 400 -24.60 -14.96 0.08
C VAL A 400 -23.35 -14.61 -0.72
N ALA A 401 -23.11 -13.31 -0.96
CA ALA A 401 -21.91 -12.86 -1.67
C ALA A 401 -20.63 -13.15 -0.88
N ALA A 402 -20.64 -12.97 0.45
CA ALA A 402 -19.51 -13.27 1.33
C ALA A 402 -19.17 -14.76 1.35
N GLU A 403 -20.18 -15.62 1.54
CA GLU A 403 -20.00 -17.07 1.54
C GLU A 403 -19.47 -17.58 0.19
N LYS A 404 -19.97 -17.02 -0.91
CA LYS A 404 -19.45 -17.33 -2.25
C LYS A 404 -18.01 -16.89 -2.43
N ALA A 405 -17.64 -15.68 -1.95
CA ALA A 405 -16.28 -15.17 -2.03
C ALA A 405 -15.31 -16.04 -1.22
N ILE A 406 -15.67 -16.43 0.02
CA ILE A 406 -14.88 -17.32 0.88
C ILE A 406 -14.72 -18.71 0.23
N ALA A 407 -15.80 -19.26 -0.34
CA ALA A 407 -15.74 -20.55 -1.02
C ALA A 407 -14.83 -20.54 -2.25
N LEU A 408 -14.75 -19.41 -2.97
CA LEU A 408 -13.88 -19.22 -4.13
C LEU A 408 -12.41 -18.98 -3.76
N ASN A 409 -12.14 -18.29 -2.65
CA ASN A 409 -10.78 -18.14 -2.12
C ASN A 409 -10.78 -18.17 -0.58
N PRO A 410 -10.59 -19.35 0.02
CA PRO A 410 -10.55 -19.50 1.48
C PRO A 410 -9.25 -18.96 2.11
N TYR A 411 -8.28 -18.55 1.29
CA TYR A 411 -6.99 -18.03 1.76
C TYR A 411 -6.94 -16.49 1.81
N ASP A 412 -7.94 -15.79 1.26
CA ASP A 412 -7.96 -14.31 1.26
C ASP A 412 -8.50 -13.77 2.58
N VAL A 413 -7.61 -13.21 3.42
CA VAL A 413 -7.96 -12.62 4.71
C VAL A 413 -8.91 -11.43 4.61
N LEU A 414 -8.89 -10.70 3.50
CA LEU A 414 -9.71 -9.49 3.34
C LEU A 414 -11.19 -9.81 3.27
N ILE A 415 -11.56 -10.98 2.76
CA ILE A 415 -12.96 -11.38 2.61
C ILE A 415 -13.65 -11.58 3.97
N PRO A 416 -13.16 -12.49 4.86
CA PRO A 416 -13.76 -12.64 6.18
C PRO A 416 -13.64 -11.37 7.03
N THR A 417 -12.56 -10.58 6.87
CA THR A 417 -12.40 -9.32 7.58
C THR A 417 -13.50 -8.31 7.21
N GLU A 418 -13.78 -8.14 5.91
CA GLU A 418 -14.86 -7.27 5.45
C GLU A 418 -16.22 -7.82 5.88
N TYR A 419 -16.44 -9.12 5.73
CA TYR A 419 -17.70 -9.76 6.10
C TYR A 419 -18.00 -9.58 7.60
N GLY A 420 -17.04 -9.86 8.48
CA GLY A 420 -17.21 -9.65 9.93
C GLY A 420 -17.53 -8.20 10.27
N GLY A 421 -16.82 -7.25 9.66
CA GLY A 421 -17.11 -5.83 9.84
C GLY A 421 -18.52 -5.45 9.39
N ARG A 422 -18.99 -5.95 8.24
CA ARG A 422 -20.35 -5.69 7.74
C ARG A 422 -21.43 -6.29 8.63
N MET A 423 -21.20 -7.46 9.21
CA MET A 423 -22.11 -8.05 10.17
C MET A 423 -22.27 -7.17 11.41
N ILE A 424 -21.18 -6.62 11.95
CA ILE A 424 -21.22 -5.64 13.06
C ILE A 424 -22.05 -4.42 12.65
N TYR A 425 -21.79 -3.84 11.49
CA TYR A 425 -22.48 -2.63 11.01
C TYR A 425 -23.98 -2.87 10.72
N CYS A 426 -24.39 -4.10 10.49
CA CYS A 426 -25.79 -4.51 10.35
C CYS A 426 -26.45 -4.92 11.68
N GLY A 427 -25.74 -4.82 12.80
CA GLY A 427 -26.26 -5.10 14.14
C GLY A 427 -26.05 -6.53 14.65
N ASP A 428 -25.45 -7.41 13.86
CA ASP A 428 -25.11 -8.78 14.25
C ASP A 428 -23.67 -8.79 14.84
N VAL A 429 -23.55 -8.09 15.98
CA VAL A 429 -22.25 -7.78 16.59
C VAL A 429 -21.50 -9.06 16.99
N ASP A 430 -22.21 -10.03 17.60
CA ASP A 430 -21.56 -11.25 18.11
C ASP A 430 -21.01 -12.11 16.98
N ARG A 431 -21.79 -12.31 15.92
CA ARG A 431 -21.35 -13.06 14.74
C ARG A 431 -20.20 -12.35 14.03
N GLY A 432 -20.29 -11.02 13.86
CA GLY A 432 -19.24 -10.24 13.21
C GLY A 432 -17.93 -10.26 14.00
N MET A 433 -17.99 -10.14 15.31
CA MET A 433 -16.82 -10.25 16.20
C MET A 433 -16.18 -11.64 16.13
N ALA A 434 -16.99 -12.72 16.15
CA ALA A 434 -16.47 -14.08 16.01
C ALA A 434 -15.70 -14.27 14.71
N ILE A 435 -16.26 -13.83 13.58
CA ILE A 435 -15.59 -13.92 12.26
C ILE A 435 -14.25 -13.18 12.25
N LEU A 436 -14.19 -11.98 12.86
CA LEU A 436 -12.95 -11.20 12.91
C LEU A 436 -11.90 -11.85 13.83
N HIS A 437 -12.30 -12.41 14.96
CA HIS A 437 -11.40 -13.12 15.86
C HIS A 437 -10.88 -14.42 15.26
N ASP A 438 -11.71 -15.16 14.53
CA ASP A 438 -11.28 -16.37 13.81
C ASP A 438 -10.23 -16.02 12.75
N ALA A 439 -10.42 -14.93 12.00
CA ALA A 439 -9.43 -14.47 11.03
C ALA A 439 -8.08 -14.14 11.69
N VAL A 440 -8.09 -13.44 12.84
CA VAL A 440 -6.86 -13.13 13.61
C VAL A 440 -6.25 -14.41 14.16
N GLY A 441 -7.05 -15.33 14.72
CA GLY A 441 -6.60 -16.62 15.24
C GLY A 441 -5.90 -17.48 14.19
N PHE A 442 -6.27 -17.30 12.92
CA PHE A 442 -5.62 -17.96 11.79
C PHE A 442 -4.31 -17.28 11.33
N GLY A 443 -3.89 -16.21 12.00
CA GLY A 443 -2.65 -15.49 11.72
C GLY A 443 -2.80 -14.25 10.81
N ALA A 444 -4.03 -13.80 10.60
CA ALA A 444 -4.27 -12.62 9.79
C ALA A 444 -3.76 -11.34 10.47
N VAL A 445 -3.01 -10.54 9.73
CA VAL A 445 -2.74 -9.15 10.10
C VAL A 445 -3.88 -8.30 9.56
N LEU A 446 -4.71 -7.80 10.46
CA LEU A 446 -5.87 -7.01 10.09
C LEU A 446 -5.46 -5.66 9.46
N PRO A 447 -6.09 -5.24 8.33
CA PRO A 447 -5.91 -3.90 7.80
C PRO A 447 -6.36 -2.82 8.79
N SER A 448 -5.67 -1.67 8.80
CA SER A 448 -5.98 -0.59 9.77
C SER A 448 -7.47 -0.18 9.77
N TRP A 449 -8.12 -0.13 8.61
CA TRP A 449 -9.54 0.25 8.53
C TRP A 449 -10.50 -0.73 9.25
N SER A 450 -10.15 -2.01 9.35
CA SER A 450 -11.00 -3.02 9.99
C SER A 450 -11.07 -2.86 11.51
N HIS A 451 -10.10 -2.19 12.11
CA HIS A 451 -10.15 -1.84 13.54
C HIS A 451 -11.33 -0.94 13.89
N PHE A 452 -11.92 -0.23 12.91
CA PHE A 452 -13.15 0.52 13.17
C PHE A 452 -14.34 -0.42 13.47
N ALA A 453 -14.43 -1.56 12.79
CA ALA A 453 -15.49 -2.53 13.08
C ALA A 453 -15.32 -3.14 14.49
N LEU A 454 -14.10 -3.50 14.85
CA LEU A 454 -13.80 -4.01 16.21
C LEU A 454 -14.04 -2.93 17.27
N PHE A 455 -13.64 -1.68 17.01
CA PHE A 455 -14.00 -0.56 17.87
C PHE A 455 -15.52 -0.49 18.10
N VAL A 456 -16.32 -0.51 17.03
CA VAL A 456 -17.78 -0.47 17.15
C VAL A 456 -18.28 -1.67 17.96
N GLY A 457 -17.80 -2.88 17.69
CA GLY A 457 -18.21 -4.09 18.40
C GLY A 457 -17.95 -4.01 19.90
N TYR A 458 -16.76 -3.65 20.33
CA TYR A 458 -16.40 -3.50 21.75
C TYR A 458 -17.08 -2.30 22.40
N TYR A 459 -17.19 -1.17 21.68
CA TYR A 459 -17.87 0.02 22.18
C TYR A 459 -19.36 -0.25 22.49
N MET A 460 -20.04 -0.99 21.61
CA MET A 460 -21.44 -1.38 21.82
C MET A 460 -21.61 -2.36 22.97
N ARG A 461 -20.62 -3.18 23.29
CA ARG A 461 -20.59 -4.07 24.46
C ARG A 461 -20.21 -3.35 25.76
N GLY A 462 -19.78 -2.08 25.69
CA GLY A 462 -19.31 -1.31 26.83
C GLY A 462 -17.88 -1.66 27.27
N ASP A 463 -17.15 -2.44 26.49
CA ASP A 463 -15.74 -2.72 26.72
C ASP A 463 -14.87 -1.59 26.17
N ILE A 464 -14.77 -0.55 26.98
CA ILE A 464 -14.05 0.68 26.57
C ILE A 464 -12.54 0.46 26.48
N ALA A 465 -11.97 -0.51 27.19
CA ALA A 465 -10.55 -0.81 27.12
C ALA A 465 -10.16 -1.37 25.75
N GLU A 466 -10.88 -2.39 25.28
CA GLU A 466 -10.66 -2.96 23.93
C GLU A 466 -11.06 -1.96 22.83
N ALA A 467 -12.15 -1.22 23.01
CA ALA A 467 -12.54 -0.16 22.07
C ALA A 467 -11.41 0.90 21.91
N ARG A 468 -10.77 1.30 23.01
CA ARG A 468 -9.62 2.24 23.00
C ARG A 468 -8.43 1.65 22.25
N TYR A 469 -8.09 0.39 22.49
CA TYR A 469 -7.03 -0.29 21.77
C TYR A 469 -7.29 -0.24 20.25
N HIS A 470 -8.49 -0.62 19.82
CA HIS A 470 -8.81 -0.60 18.39
C HIS A 470 -8.90 0.81 17.79
N ALA A 471 -9.37 1.80 18.53
CA ALA A 471 -9.31 3.19 18.10
C ALA A 471 -7.86 3.69 17.87
N SER A 472 -6.91 3.24 18.68
CA SER A 472 -5.49 3.59 18.55
C SER A 472 -4.83 3.02 17.28
N GLN A 473 -5.35 1.90 16.75
CA GLN A 473 -4.87 1.28 15.53
C GLN A 473 -5.33 2.00 14.24
N LEU A 474 -6.27 2.95 14.36
CA LEU A 474 -6.79 3.76 13.25
C LEU A 474 -5.87 4.95 13.00
N THR A 475 -4.73 4.73 12.35
CA THR A 475 -3.65 5.72 12.22
C THR A 475 -3.87 6.78 11.15
N SER A 476 -4.84 6.61 10.23
CA SER A 476 -5.12 7.58 9.17
C SER A 476 -5.81 8.83 9.70
N GLU A 477 -5.19 10.00 9.48
CA GLU A 477 -5.79 11.30 9.85
C GLU A 477 -6.97 11.70 8.95
N THR A 478 -7.04 11.13 7.72
CA THR A 478 -8.07 11.44 6.73
C THR A 478 -9.24 10.43 6.72
N TYR A 479 -9.20 9.44 7.60
CA TYR A 479 -10.28 8.47 7.76
C TYR A 479 -11.31 8.97 8.78
N VAL A 480 -12.43 9.51 8.30
CA VAL A 480 -13.44 10.18 9.14
C VAL A 480 -14.00 9.27 10.24
N TYR A 481 -14.23 7.98 9.98
CA TYR A 481 -14.70 7.03 10.99
C TYR A 481 -13.62 6.72 12.05
N GLY A 482 -12.34 6.81 11.68
CA GLY A 482 -11.24 6.75 12.65
C GLY A 482 -11.24 7.95 13.58
N GLN A 483 -11.54 9.14 13.05
CA GLN A 483 -11.68 10.35 13.88
C GLN A 483 -12.92 10.27 14.79
N LEU A 484 -14.02 9.66 14.33
CA LEU A 484 -15.17 9.35 15.19
C LEU A 484 -14.77 8.47 16.38
N ALA A 485 -14.07 7.37 16.13
CA ALA A 485 -13.61 6.48 17.20
C ALA A 485 -12.72 7.23 18.22
N ARG A 486 -11.79 8.05 17.74
CA ARG A 486 -10.93 8.89 18.61
C ARG A 486 -11.72 9.89 19.43
N ALA A 487 -12.68 10.59 18.81
CA ALA A 487 -13.50 11.58 19.51
C ALA A 487 -14.29 10.93 20.66
N LEU A 488 -14.89 9.75 20.42
CA LEU A 488 -15.69 9.05 21.42
C LEU A 488 -14.84 8.51 22.57
N ILE A 489 -13.66 7.95 22.27
CA ILE A 489 -12.74 7.47 23.32
C ILE A 489 -12.16 8.65 24.12
N ALA A 490 -11.71 9.71 23.47
CA ALA A 490 -11.19 10.89 24.15
C ALA A 490 -12.26 11.53 25.07
N HIS A 491 -13.51 11.57 24.60
CA HIS A 491 -14.63 12.05 25.41
C HIS A 491 -14.87 11.16 26.64
N ALA A 492 -14.86 9.82 26.49
CA ALA A 492 -14.98 8.88 27.58
C ALA A 492 -13.83 9.02 28.60
N ASP A 493 -12.63 9.37 28.14
CA ASP A 493 -11.45 9.60 28.98
C ASP A 493 -11.37 11.02 29.55
N SER A 494 -12.37 11.88 29.27
CA SER A 494 -12.41 13.28 29.66
C SER A 494 -11.24 14.13 29.08
N ASP A 495 -10.64 13.68 27.98
CA ASP A 495 -9.64 14.44 27.23
C ASP A 495 -10.32 15.46 26.30
N VAL A 496 -10.58 16.65 26.86
CA VAL A 496 -11.24 17.76 26.17
C VAL A 496 -10.45 18.22 24.93
N THR A 497 -9.11 18.19 24.99
CA THR A 497 -8.24 18.65 23.91
C THR A 497 -8.32 17.73 22.71
N GLU A 498 -8.14 16.43 22.91
CA GLU A 498 -8.20 15.45 21.85
C GLU A 498 -9.63 15.29 21.31
N THR A 499 -10.67 15.34 22.17
CA THR A 499 -12.07 15.32 21.74
C THR A 499 -12.34 16.45 20.73
N ARG A 500 -11.98 17.69 21.09
CA ARG A 500 -12.16 18.87 20.23
C ARG A 500 -11.39 18.72 18.93
N ARG A 501 -10.13 18.28 18.99
CA ARG A 501 -9.28 18.07 17.81
C ARG A 501 -9.90 17.08 16.83
N ALA A 502 -10.33 15.93 17.33
CA ALA A 502 -10.91 14.86 16.50
C ALA A 502 -12.22 15.31 15.86
N VAL A 503 -13.12 15.99 16.60
CA VAL A 503 -14.38 16.53 16.05
C VAL A 503 -14.10 17.62 15.01
N GLN A 504 -13.18 18.53 15.25
CA GLN A 504 -12.80 19.55 14.24
C GLN A 504 -12.22 18.90 12.98
N THR A 505 -11.45 17.81 13.11
CA THR A 505 -10.95 17.05 11.98
C THR A 505 -12.11 16.40 11.18
N ILE A 506 -13.11 15.81 11.85
CA ILE A 506 -14.31 15.31 11.20
C ILE A 506 -14.97 16.41 10.36
N LEU A 507 -15.20 17.57 10.95
CA LEU A 507 -15.87 18.71 10.30
C LEU A 507 -15.08 19.26 9.11
N SER A 508 -13.74 19.26 9.21
CA SER A 508 -12.87 19.71 8.12
C SER A 508 -12.86 18.73 6.95
N LEU A 509 -12.89 17.42 7.24
CA LEU A 509 -12.93 16.37 6.21
C LEU A 509 -14.31 16.27 5.54
N GLN A 510 -15.37 16.37 6.33
CA GLN A 510 -16.75 16.22 5.87
C GLN A 510 -17.70 17.15 6.66
N PRO A 511 -17.92 18.39 6.20
CA PRO A 511 -18.77 19.36 6.89
C PRO A 511 -20.23 18.91 7.11
N ALA A 512 -20.69 17.92 6.32
CA ALA A 512 -22.04 17.36 6.46
C ALA A 512 -22.29 16.70 7.83
N TRP A 513 -21.23 16.22 8.51
CA TRP A 513 -21.32 15.64 9.85
C TRP A 513 -21.81 16.63 10.91
N GLY A 514 -21.47 17.92 10.79
CA GLY A 514 -21.97 18.96 11.68
C GLY A 514 -23.48 19.21 11.55
N LYS A 515 -24.07 18.89 10.40
CA LYS A 515 -25.51 19.09 10.15
C LYS A 515 -26.34 17.85 10.42
N ALA A 516 -25.79 16.66 10.15
CA ALA A 516 -26.54 15.41 10.20
C ALA A 516 -25.65 14.22 10.53
N PRO A 517 -25.03 14.17 11.74
CA PRO A 517 -24.07 13.12 12.10
C PRO A 517 -24.69 11.72 12.01
N ARG A 518 -25.94 11.57 12.44
CA ARG A 518 -26.67 10.31 12.36
C ARG A 518 -26.78 9.77 10.93
N ARG A 519 -27.08 10.65 9.96
CA ARG A 519 -27.17 10.29 8.55
C ARG A 519 -25.80 9.88 7.99
N GLU A 520 -24.76 10.62 8.33
CA GLU A 520 -23.40 10.34 7.83
C GLU A 520 -22.85 9.03 8.40
N ILE A 521 -23.08 8.74 9.69
CA ILE A 521 -22.77 7.45 10.30
C ILE A 521 -23.57 6.33 9.64
N GLY A 522 -24.85 6.58 9.35
CA GLY A 522 -25.76 5.61 8.73
C GLY A 522 -25.42 5.23 7.29
N LYS A 523 -24.54 5.96 6.61
CA LYS A 523 -24.03 5.55 5.29
C LYS A 523 -23.17 4.27 5.37
N LEU A 524 -22.48 4.05 6.48
CA LEU A 524 -21.66 2.85 6.72
C LEU A 524 -22.38 1.84 7.61
N ILE A 525 -23.07 2.31 8.64
CA ILE A 525 -23.66 1.51 9.71
C ILE A 525 -25.18 1.46 9.51
N ASN A 526 -25.67 0.32 8.98
CA ASN A 526 -27.09 0.13 8.65
C ASN A 526 -27.95 -0.10 9.91
N ALA A 527 -27.37 -0.65 11.01
CA ALA A 527 -28.11 -0.86 12.26
C ALA A 527 -28.45 0.46 12.94
N SER A 528 -29.75 0.79 13.01
CA SER A 528 -30.21 2.05 13.60
C SER A 528 -29.75 2.25 15.02
N ALA A 529 -29.85 1.22 15.87
CA ALA A 529 -29.44 1.30 17.28
C ALA A 529 -27.96 1.67 17.45
N ILE A 530 -27.07 1.12 16.60
CA ILE A 530 -25.63 1.42 16.65
C ILE A 530 -25.39 2.86 16.16
N ALA A 531 -25.99 3.22 15.03
CA ALA A 531 -25.80 4.53 14.45
C ALA A 531 -26.39 5.65 15.32
N ASP A 532 -27.53 5.39 15.99
CA ASP A 532 -28.17 6.32 16.93
C ASP A 532 -27.30 6.52 18.17
N ARG A 533 -26.74 5.45 18.72
CA ARG A 533 -25.83 5.52 19.88
C ARG A 533 -24.56 6.33 19.54
N LEU A 534 -23.86 6.00 18.47
CA LEU A 534 -22.64 6.71 18.07
C LEU A 534 -22.91 8.19 17.77
N ALA A 535 -24.04 8.51 17.14
CA ALA A 535 -24.44 9.89 16.88
C ALA A 535 -24.77 10.66 18.15
N SER A 536 -25.52 10.04 19.08
CA SER A 536 -25.83 10.63 20.38
C SER A 536 -24.57 10.92 21.20
N ASP A 537 -23.66 9.96 21.26
CA ASP A 537 -22.41 10.12 22.00
C ASP A 537 -21.50 11.18 21.36
N LEU A 538 -21.47 11.27 20.02
CA LEU A 538 -20.74 12.33 19.32
C LEU A 538 -21.34 13.72 19.59
N LEU A 539 -22.67 13.83 19.60
CA LEU A 539 -23.36 15.09 19.98
C LEU A 539 -23.09 15.48 21.43
N ALA A 540 -23.02 14.49 22.34
CA ALA A 540 -22.72 14.71 23.75
C ALA A 540 -21.32 15.29 24.00
N THR A 541 -20.40 15.20 23.05
CA THR A 541 -19.10 15.88 23.14
C THR A 541 -19.20 17.40 23.19
N GLY A 542 -20.29 18.00 22.65
CA GLY A 542 -20.54 19.45 22.63
C GLY A 542 -19.69 20.24 21.63
N TYR A 543 -19.05 19.60 20.65
CA TYR A 543 -18.16 20.25 19.66
C TYR A 543 -18.67 20.17 18.21
N LEU A 544 -19.83 19.56 17.97
CA LEU A 544 -20.48 19.52 16.63
C LEU A 544 -21.24 20.81 16.35
#